data_2baada5af3638dc4834b3c82588c31ef
#
_entry.id   2baada5af3638dc4834b3c82588c31ef
#
_cell.length_a   1.000
_cell.length_b   1.000
_cell.length_c   1.000
_cell.angle_alpha   90.00
_cell.angle_beta   90.00
_cell.angle_gamma   90.00
#
_symmetry.space_group_name_H-M   'P 1'
#
loop_
_entity.id
_entity.type
_entity.pdbx_description
1 polymer ?
#
loop_
_entity_poly.entity_id
_entity_poly.type
_entity_poly.pdbx_seq_one_letter_code
_entity_poly.pdbx_strand_id
1 'polypeptide(L)'
;MLGKPVAFMRLLLVVAFGLHLGSAAAAPTKLRVGVLKIGGQTNAWLAQEQGFFKKRDLDVDLIFIRSGSEGVAAMQGGSLDMIITIPGFAIIGNERGLGLVMVLQNQVAATIPPDSAALLVGAESGITSLTQLAGKLLGINALHAQEVVSAQAVLRKAGVPREQIKYIEVPYAAMAETLKRGDVQAVVPVEPFVTTTVQRGIGKVVAWAYYDALPQQPTGAYFAKRGWAEANHAALGLYRAAIEEANAWLLSDLTRARSAVSQFTGLAPELVAAMPMIPWSTKVDASKWAALVRLLKEEGELEKDQKPEDFILELSPPR
;
A
#
# COMPACT_ATOMS: atom_id res chain seq x y z
N MET A 1 -42.69 -36.64 -86.94
CA MET A 1 -42.61 -37.45 -85.74
C MET A 1 -41.89 -36.58 -84.67
N LEU A 2 -42.62 -36.36 -83.60
CA LEU A 2 -42.35 -35.35 -82.57
C LEU A 2 -41.39 -35.91 -81.57
N GLY A 3 -40.24 -35.22 -81.34
CA GLY A 3 -39.31 -35.48 -80.24
C GLY A 3 -39.53 -34.44 -79.13
N LYS A 4 -39.87 -34.91 -77.95
CA LYS A 4 -40.05 -34.09 -76.72
C LYS A 4 -38.75 -33.62 -76.11
N PRO A 5 -38.61 -32.38 -75.58
CA PRO A 5 -37.47 -31.93 -74.89
C PRO A 5 -37.49 -32.43 -73.42
N VAL A 6 -36.32 -32.92 -72.93
CA VAL A 6 -36.07 -33.29 -71.55
C VAL A 6 -35.63 -32.06 -70.78
N ALA A 7 -36.42 -31.66 -69.79
CA ALA A 7 -36.07 -30.56 -68.85
C ALA A 7 -35.09 -31.00 -67.84
N PHE A 8 -33.86 -30.40 -67.82
CA PHE A 8 -32.82 -30.58 -66.79
C PHE A 8 -33.13 -29.61 -65.63
N MET A 9 -33.62 -30.19 -64.52
CA MET A 9 -33.84 -29.44 -63.27
C MET A 9 -32.49 -29.36 -62.50
N ARG A 10 -31.88 -28.17 -62.52
CA ARG A 10 -30.67 -27.90 -61.71
C ARG A 10 -31.09 -27.64 -60.27
N LEU A 11 -30.74 -28.55 -59.38
CA LEU A 11 -30.89 -28.45 -57.94
C LEU A 11 -29.77 -27.53 -57.44
N LEU A 12 -30.06 -26.29 -57.01
CA LEU A 12 -29.16 -25.36 -56.35
C LEU A 12 -29.06 -25.78 -54.87
N LEU A 13 -27.94 -26.37 -54.48
CA LEU A 13 -27.58 -26.62 -53.10
C LEU A 13 -27.04 -25.31 -52.49
N VAL A 14 -27.85 -24.60 -51.71
CA VAL A 14 -27.37 -23.47 -50.90
C VAL A 14 -26.73 -24.00 -49.63
N VAL A 15 -25.40 -24.08 -49.64
CA VAL A 15 -24.62 -24.33 -48.42
C VAL A 15 -24.61 -23.05 -47.58
N ALA A 16 -25.44 -22.98 -46.54
CA ALA A 16 -25.37 -21.97 -45.53
C ALA A 16 -24.13 -22.17 -44.69
N PHE A 17 -23.06 -21.44 -44.99
CA PHE A 17 -21.86 -21.34 -44.15
C PHE A 17 -22.19 -20.46 -42.92
N GLY A 18 -22.57 -21.09 -41.82
CA GLY A 18 -22.78 -20.41 -40.54
C GLY A 18 -21.46 -19.87 -40.05
N LEU A 19 -21.25 -18.57 -40.22
CA LEU A 19 -20.16 -17.83 -39.52
C LEU A 19 -20.45 -17.87 -38.03
N HIS A 20 -19.86 -18.85 -37.34
CA HIS A 20 -19.68 -18.79 -35.91
C HIS A 20 -18.61 -17.69 -35.64
N LEU A 21 -19.10 -16.45 -35.44
CA LEU A 21 -18.29 -15.42 -34.79
C LEU A 21 -18.03 -15.89 -33.34
N GLY A 22 -17.04 -16.73 -33.17
CA GLY A 22 -16.46 -17.00 -31.87
C GLY A 22 -15.99 -15.66 -31.30
N SER A 23 -16.66 -15.18 -30.25
CA SER A 23 -16.18 -14.03 -29.49
C SER A 23 -14.78 -14.39 -29.01
N ALA A 24 -13.75 -13.88 -29.67
CA ALA A 24 -12.39 -14.01 -29.17
C ALA A 24 -12.39 -13.33 -27.80
N ALA A 25 -12.28 -14.12 -26.74
CA ALA A 25 -12.10 -13.56 -25.39
C ALA A 25 -10.89 -12.62 -25.45
N ALA A 26 -11.11 -11.36 -25.09
CA ALA A 26 -10.02 -10.39 -25.02
C ALA A 26 -8.94 -10.96 -24.07
N ALA A 27 -7.67 -10.78 -24.44
CA ALA A 27 -6.58 -11.22 -23.56
C ALA A 27 -6.69 -10.48 -22.22
N PRO A 28 -6.38 -11.15 -21.10
CA PRO A 28 -6.43 -10.54 -19.78
C PRO A 28 -5.59 -9.26 -19.73
N THR A 29 -6.10 -8.24 -19.06
CA THR A 29 -5.35 -6.98 -18.88
C THR A 29 -4.20 -7.22 -17.92
N LYS A 30 -2.97 -7.04 -18.39
CA LYS A 30 -1.77 -7.22 -17.58
C LYS A 30 -1.48 -5.98 -16.74
N LEU A 31 -1.22 -6.19 -15.44
CA LEU A 31 -0.88 -5.16 -14.47
C LEU A 31 0.35 -5.58 -13.66
N ARG A 32 1.38 -4.72 -13.62
CA ARG A 32 2.60 -4.94 -12.84
C ARG A 32 2.55 -4.07 -11.59
N VAL A 33 2.47 -4.70 -10.43
CA VAL A 33 2.25 -4.02 -9.15
C VAL A 33 3.43 -4.22 -8.22
N GLY A 34 4.11 -3.15 -7.86
CA GLY A 34 5.20 -3.19 -6.89
C GLY A 34 4.67 -3.34 -5.47
N VAL A 35 5.16 -4.36 -4.75
CA VAL A 35 4.74 -4.70 -3.39
C VAL A 35 5.92 -4.92 -2.46
N LEU A 36 5.76 -4.52 -1.20
CA LEU A 36 6.68 -4.84 -0.10
C LEU A 36 6.18 -6.09 0.64
N LYS A 37 7.08 -6.89 1.17
CA LYS A 37 6.74 -8.10 1.93
C LYS A 37 6.40 -7.74 3.40
N ILE A 38 5.35 -6.94 3.58
CA ILE A 38 4.85 -6.46 4.88
C ILE A 38 3.36 -6.76 5.04
N GLY A 39 2.91 -6.91 6.27
CA GLY A 39 1.54 -7.32 6.59
C GLY A 39 0.45 -6.50 5.89
N GLY A 40 0.62 -5.19 5.78
CA GLY A 40 -0.34 -4.28 5.13
C GLY A 40 -0.62 -4.58 3.66
N GLN A 41 0.24 -5.34 2.98
CA GLN A 41 0.11 -5.67 1.56
C GLN A 41 -0.35 -7.12 1.31
N THR A 42 -0.73 -7.83 2.37
CA THR A 42 -1.23 -9.22 2.29
C THR A 42 -2.48 -9.34 1.42
N ASN A 43 -3.32 -8.34 1.38
CA ASN A 43 -4.55 -8.36 0.58
C ASN A 43 -4.30 -8.44 -0.94
N ALA A 44 -3.26 -7.80 -1.46
CA ALA A 44 -2.87 -7.91 -2.86
C ALA A 44 -2.41 -9.33 -3.19
N TRP A 45 -1.55 -9.88 -2.36
CA TRP A 45 -1.10 -11.27 -2.48
C TRP A 45 -2.28 -12.25 -2.36
N LEU A 46 -3.17 -12.04 -1.38
CA LEU A 46 -4.35 -12.90 -1.21
C LEU A 46 -5.27 -12.83 -2.42
N ALA A 47 -5.49 -11.65 -3.00
CA ALA A 47 -6.30 -11.50 -4.20
C ALA A 47 -5.74 -12.30 -5.39
N GLN A 48 -4.41 -12.42 -5.49
CA GLN A 48 -3.75 -13.27 -6.47
C GLN A 48 -3.93 -14.75 -6.14
N GLU A 49 -3.61 -15.19 -4.92
CA GLU A 49 -3.69 -16.60 -4.49
C GLU A 49 -5.11 -17.16 -4.57
N GLN A 50 -6.13 -16.37 -4.23
CA GLN A 50 -7.53 -16.78 -4.31
C GLN A 50 -8.14 -16.61 -5.71
N GLY A 51 -7.35 -16.14 -6.68
CA GLY A 51 -7.82 -15.94 -8.05
C GLY A 51 -8.80 -14.79 -8.23
N PHE A 52 -8.89 -13.85 -7.29
CA PHE A 52 -9.85 -12.73 -7.38
C PHE A 52 -9.52 -11.77 -8.54
N PHE A 53 -8.26 -11.65 -8.92
CA PHE A 53 -7.85 -10.95 -10.14
C PHE A 53 -8.24 -11.72 -11.38
N LYS A 54 -7.91 -13.01 -11.42
CA LYS A 54 -8.17 -13.88 -12.59
C LYS A 54 -9.66 -13.96 -12.94
N LYS A 55 -10.55 -14.02 -11.95
CA LYS A 55 -12.00 -14.05 -12.15
C LYS A 55 -12.56 -12.73 -12.73
N ARG A 56 -11.72 -11.69 -12.84
CA ARG A 56 -12.01 -10.38 -13.44
C ARG A 56 -11.19 -10.10 -14.70
N ASP A 57 -10.66 -11.15 -15.31
CA ASP A 57 -9.80 -11.06 -16.51
C ASP A 57 -8.60 -10.11 -16.33
N LEU A 58 -8.05 -10.08 -15.10
CA LEU A 58 -6.80 -9.38 -14.78
C LEU A 58 -5.66 -10.37 -14.62
N ASP A 59 -4.55 -10.13 -15.35
CA ASP A 59 -3.26 -10.78 -15.19
C ASP A 59 -2.37 -9.87 -14.34
N VAL A 60 -2.36 -10.09 -13.02
CA VAL A 60 -1.62 -9.25 -12.08
C VAL A 60 -0.30 -9.91 -11.73
N ASP A 61 0.80 -9.21 -11.98
CA ASP A 61 2.15 -9.59 -11.59
C ASP A 61 2.59 -8.77 -10.38
N LEU A 62 2.69 -9.42 -9.20
CA LEU A 62 3.16 -8.80 -7.97
C LEU A 62 4.69 -8.84 -7.92
N ILE A 63 5.33 -7.70 -8.11
CA ILE A 63 6.78 -7.54 -8.16
C ILE A 63 7.29 -7.05 -6.81
N PHE A 64 8.10 -7.86 -6.13
CA PHE A 64 8.67 -7.48 -4.84
C PHE A 64 9.72 -6.39 -4.99
N ILE A 65 9.52 -5.29 -4.26
CA ILE A 65 10.44 -4.16 -4.13
C ILE A 65 10.96 -4.06 -2.70
N ARG A 66 12.09 -3.42 -2.50
CA ARG A 66 12.73 -3.27 -1.19
C ARG A 66 12.33 -1.99 -0.46
N SER A 67 11.87 -0.98 -1.21
CA SER A 67 11.45 0.31 -0.68
C SER A 67 10.46 1.03 -1.61
N GLY A 68 9.71 1.99 -1.08
CA GLY A 68 8.83 2.84 -1.88
C GLY A 68 9.60 3.64 -2.94
N SER A 69 10.81 4.12 -2.65
CA SER A 69 11.66 4.84 -3.59
C SER A 69 12.10 3.97 -4.78
N GLU A 70 12.47 2.70 -4.53
CA GLU A 70 12.75 1.73 -5.59
C GLU A 70 11.50 1.52 -6.46
N GLY A 71 10.33 1.36 -5.85
CA GLY A 71 9.07 1.20 -6.58
C GLY A 71 8.71 2.40 -7.45
N VAL A 72 8.90 3.63 -6.94
CA VAL A 72 8.68 4.85 -7.73
C VAL A 72 9.67 4.92 -8.90
N ALA A 73 10.94 4.64 -8.66
CA ALA A 73 11.94 4.62 -9.74
C ALA A 73 11.59 3.59 -10.83
N ALA A 74 11.19 2.38 -10.44
CA ALA A 74 10.75 1.33 -11.36
C ALA A 74 9.47 1.73 -12.14
N MET A 75 8.52 2.39 -11.49
CA MET A 75 7.32 2.92 -12.13
C MET A 75 7.65 4.08 -13.08
N GLN A 76 8.55 4.99 -12.72
CA GLN A 76 9.00 6.05 -13.61
C GLN A 76 9.73 5.46 -14.83
N GLY A 77 10.52 4.41 -14.66
CA GLY A 77 11.18 3.66 -15.73
C GLY A 77 10.25 2.75 -16.56
N GLY A 78 8.96 2.63 -16.19
CA GLY A 78 7.99 1.81 -16.93
C GLY A 78 8.07 0.30 -16.65
N SER A 79 8.82 -0.12 -15.63
CA SER A 79 8.87 -1.52 -15.19
C SER A 79 7.69 -1.91 -14.29
N LEU A 80 7.06 -0.94 -13.65
CA LEU A 80 5.84 -1.10 -12.86
C LEU A 80 4.74 -0.17 -13.39
N ASP A 81 3.50 -0.60 -13.22
CA ASP A 81 2.31 0.18 -13.55
C ASP A 81 1.75 0.88 -12.31
N MET A 82 1.79 0.19 -11.18
CA MET A 82 1.37 0.69 -9.87
C MET A 82 2.36 0.28 -8.78
N ILE A 83 2.32 1.00 -7.67
CA ILE A 83 3.00 0.60 -6.42
C ILE A 83 2.04 0.74 -5.25
N ILE A 84 2.22 -0.11 -4.23
CA ILE A 84 1.63 0.13 -2.91
C ILE A 84 2.70 0.83 -2.07
N THR A 85 2.41 2.04 -1.61
CA THR A 85 3.33 2.78 -0.76
C THR A 85 2.58 3.66 0.25
N ILE A 86 3.35 4.30 1.11
CA ILE A 86 2.85 5.23 2.12
C ILE A 86 2.43 6.53 1.42
N PRO A 87 1.22 7.05 1.67
CA PRO A 87 0.70 8.25 1.00
C PRO A 87 1.61 9.48 1.06
N GLY A 88 2.21 9.74 2.21
CA GLY A 88 3.10 10.89 2.38
C GLY A 88 4.23 10.95 1.36
N PHE A 89 4.81 9.78 1.02
CA PHE A 89 5.88 9.70 0.03
C PHE A 89 5.42 10.16 -1.37
N ALA A 90 4.22 9.76 -1.79
CA ALA A 90 3.67 10.15 -3.08
C ALA A 90 3.25 11.64 -3.11
N ILE A 91 2.66 12.13 -2.02
CA ILE A 91 2.24 13.54 -1.89
C ILE A 91 3.46 14.45 -1.96
N ILE A 92 4.50 14.17 -1.16
CA ILE A 92 5.77 14.93 -1.17
C ILE A 92 6.45 14.84 -2.54
N GLY A 93 6.45 13.63 -3.14
CA GLY A 93 7.02 13.43 -4.48
C GLY A 93 6.32 14.24 -5.56
N ASN A 94 5.03 14.49 -5.43
CA ASN A 94 4.26 15.30 -6.39
C ASN A 94 4.70 16.78 -6.40
N GLU A 95 5.11 17.34 -5.27
CA GLU A 95 5.75 18.68 -5.28
C GLU A 95 6.99 18.74 -6.16
N ARG A 96 7.69 17.60 -6.28
CA ARG A 96 8.89 17.42 -7.10
C ARG A 96 8.57 16.95 -8.52
N GLY A 97 7.30 16.95 -8.91
CA GLY A 97 6.85 16.65 -10.28
C GLY A 97 6.71 15.17 -10.61
N LEU A 98 6.56 14.28 -9.62
CA LEU A 98 6.38 12.83 -9.90
C LEU A 98 5.07 12.50 -10.62
N GLY A 99 4.04 13.36 -10.52
CA GLY A 99 2.77 13.20 -11.24
C GLY A 99 2.00 11.93 -10.86
N LEU A 100 2.08 11.52 -9.58
CA LEU A 100 1.43 10.34 -9.06
C LEU A 100 0.00 10.63 -8.65
N VAL A 101 -0.89 9.68 -8.92
CA VAL A 101 -2.25 9.71 -8.41
C VAL A 101 -2.52 8.47 -7.58
N MET A 102 -3.26 8.65 -6.48
CA MET A 102 -3.82 7.57 -5.70
C MET A 102 -4.99 6.96 -6.48
N VAL A 103 -4.86 5.68 -6.81
CA VAL A 103 -5.90 4.93 -7.54
C VAL A 103 -6.74 4.06 -6.62
N LEU A 104 -6.23 3.69 -5.45
CA LEU A 104 -6.95 2.89 -4.47
C LEU A 104 -6.34 3.08 -3.07
N GLN A 105 -7.16 3.38 -2.07
CA GLN A 105 -6.73 3.31 -0.67
C GLN A 105 -6.58 1.85 -0.26
N ASN A 106 -5.56 1.55 0.56
CA ASN A 106 -5.25 0.18 0.99
C ASN A 106 -5.48 -0.03 2.49
N GLN A 107 -5.03 0.91 3.31
CA GLN A 107 -5.14 0.82 4.77
C GLN A 107 -5.12 2.20 5.44
N VAL A 108 -5.56 2.23 6.70
CA VAL A 108 -5.56 3.42 7.56
C VAL A 108 -4.84 3.11 8.87
N ALA A 109 -4.50 4.14 9.63
CA ALA A 109 -4.05 3.99 11.01
C ALA A 109 -5.17 3.44 11.90
N ALA A 110 -4.81 2.83 13.01
CA ALA A 110 -5.76 2.29 13.97
C ALA A 110 -6.67 3.38 14.55
N THR A 111 -7.85 2.97 15.02
CA THR A 111 -8.78 3.83 15.76
C THR A 111 -8.42 3.91 17.24
N ILE A 112 -7.73 2.89 17.75
CA ILE A 112 -7.21 2.75 19.12
C ILE A 112 -5.88 2.00 19.06
N PRO A 113 -4.94 2.24 19.98
CA PRO A 113 -3.69 1.46 20.06
C PRO A 113 -3.97 -0.02 20.39
N PRO A 114 -3.07 -0.92 19.94
CA PRO A 114 -1.82 -0.67 19.23
C PRO A 114 -2.01 -0.34 17.75
N ASP A 115 -1.02 0.35 17.14
CA ASP A 115 -1.03 0.72 15.73
C ASP A 115 0.13 0.07 14.97
N SER A 116 0.15 0.23 13.66
CA SER A 116 1.12 -0.41 12.76
C SER A 116 2.50 0.28 12.70
N ALA A 117 2.64 1.48 13.26
CA ALA A 117 3.92 2.20 13.36
C ALA A 117 4.13 2.74 14.77
N ALA A 118 5.35 2.62 15.28
CA ALA A 118 5.67 3.05 16.63
C ALA A 118 7.03 3.76 16.70
N LEU A 119 7.16 4.66 17.65
CA LEU A 119 8.44 5.16 18.14
C LEU A 119 8.89 4.25 19.27
N LEU A 120 10.00 3.53 19.05
CA LEU A 120 10.60 2.60 19.99
C LEU A 120 11.90 3.17 20.54
N VAL A 121 12.13 2.96 21.83
CA VAL A 121 13.41 3.19 22.49
C VAL A 121 13.98 1.87 23.00
N GLY A 122 15.27 1.80 23.24
CA GLY A 122 15.87 0.60 23.84
C GLY A 122 15.19 0.24 25.16
N ALA A 123 14.90 -1.06 25.36
CA ALA A 123 14.18 -1.51 26.55
C ALA A 123 14.86 -1.04 27.86
N GLU A 124 16.21 -1.08 27.90
CA GLU A 124 17.04 -0.70 29.03
C GLU A 124 17.64 0.72 28.92
N SER A 125 17.18 1.52 27.97
CA SER A 125 17.75 2.87 27.72
C SER A 125 17.54 3.89 28.83
N GLY A 126 16.66 3.60 29.80
CA GLY A 126 16.23 4.57 30.81
C GLY A 126 15.30 5.66 30.27
N ILE A 127 15.02 5.70 28.96
CA ILE A 127 14.11 6.68 28.36
C ILE A 127 12.68 6.28 28.69
N THR A 128 11.95 7.17 29.35
CA THR A 128 10.56 6.98 29.80
C THR A 128 9.61 8.07 29.29
N SER A 129 10.16 9.14 28.70
CA SER A 129 9.35 10.22 28.13
C SER A 129 9.91 10.67 26.78
N LEU A 130 9.03 11.23 25.93
CA LEU A 130 9.41 11.74 24.62
C LEU A 130 10.38 12.92 24.71
N THR A 131 10.31 13.73 25.77
CA THR A 131 11.21 14.89 25.97
C THR A 131 12.68 14.47 26.11
N GLN A 132 12.95 13.26 26.58
CA GLN A 132 14.32 12.73 26.69
C GLN A 132 14.96 12.38 25.34
N LEU A 133 14.18 12.47 24.26
CA LEU A 133 14.68 12.27 22.89
C LEU A 133 15.27 13.53 22.28
N ALA A 134 15.17 14.68 22.94
CA ALA A 134 15.83 15.92 22.52
C ALA A 134 17.36 15.70 22.41
N GLY A 135 17.92 16.09 21.27
CA GLY A 135 19.33 15.92 20.93
C GLY A 135 19.76 14.48 20.55
N LYS A 136 18.83 13.54 20.53
CA LYS A 136 19.13 12.13 20.23
C LYS A 136 19.11 11.82 18.75
N LEU A 137 19.76 10.69 18.38
CA LEU A 137 19.77 10.15 17.03
C LEU A 137 18.69 9.08 16.90
N LEU A 138 17.83 9.23 15.90
CA LEU A 138 16.74 8.31 15.58
C LEU A 138 17.04 7.57 14.27
N GLY A 139 16.88 6.23 14.29
CA GLY A 139 16.90 5.40 13.10
C GLY A 139 15.53 5.39 12.41
N ILE A 140 15.52 5.72 11.13
CA ILE A 140 14.33 5.84 10.29
C ILE A 140 14.52 5.06 8.98
N ASN A 141 13.45 4.60 8.34
CA ASN A 141 13.61 3.85 7.09
C ASN A 141 14.01 4.74 5.90
N ALA A 142 13.40 5.90 5.80
CA ALA A 142 13.71 6.90 4.79
C ALA A 142 13.36 8.30 5.29
N LEU A 143 14.15 9.29 4.91
CA LEU A 143 13.80 10.69 5.12
C LEU A 143 12.47 10.99 4.40
N HIS A 144 11.66 11.84 5.00
CA HIS A 144 10.33 12.23 4.49
C HIS A 144 9.28 11.09 4.45
N ALA A 145 9.58 9.92 5.03
CA ALA A 145 8.57 8.87 5.17
C ALA A 145 7.48 9.29 6.17
N GLN A 146 6.25 8.91 5.90
CA GLN A 146 5.08 9.38 6.67
C GLN A 146 5.15 8.96 8.14
N GLU A 147 5.69 7.78 8.48
CA GLU A 147 5.89 7.34 9.86
C GLU A 147 6.88 8.24 10.61
N VAL A 148 7.87 8.77 9.89
CA VAL A 148 8.85 9.72 10.44
C VAL A 148 8.19 11.06 10.69
N VAL A 149 7.45 11.58 9.73
CA VAL A 149 6.68 12.84 9.87
C VAL A 149 5.67 12.73 11.00
N SER A 150 4.99 11.59 11.11
CA SER A 150 4.07 11.32 12.23
C SER A 150 4.79 11.28 13.58
N ALA A 151 5.95 10.64 13.66
CA ALA A 151 6.77 10.63 14.88
C ALA A 151 7.29 12.04 15.23
N GLN A 152 7.67 12.85 14.23
CA GLN A 152 8.04 14.27 14.43
C GLN A 152 6.89 15.08 15.03
N ALA A 153 5.68 14.92 14.49
CA ALA A 153 4.50 15.61 15.01
C ALA A 153 4.20 15.21 16.47
N VAL A 154 4.36 13.94 16.81
CA VAL A 154 4.21 13.46 18.20
C VAL A 154 5.27 14.06 19.11
N LEU A 155 6.53 14.08 18.68
CA LEU A 155 7.64 14.70 19.43
C LEU A 155 7.44 16.20 19.61
N ARG A 156 7.02 16.92 18.56
CA ARG A 156 6.71 18.37 18.63
C ARG A 156 5.59 18.65 19.62
N LYS A 157 4.51 17.87 19.61
CA LYS A 157 3.42 17.97 20.59
C LYS A 157 3.90 17.74 22.03
N ALA A 158 4.95 16.95 22.21
CA ALA A 158 5.60 16.70 23.51
C ALA A 158 6.66 17.76 23.88
N GLY A 159 6.84 18.82 23.08
CA GLY A 159 7.79 19.90 23.33
C GLY A 159 9.21 19.62 22.81
N VAL A 160 9.39 18.64 21.92
CA VAL A 160 10.68 18.35 21.27
C VAL A 160 10.59 18.78 19.81
N PRO A 161 11.09 19.97 19.45
CA PRO A 161 11.03 20.47 18.09
C PRO A 161 11.97 19.69 17.15
N ARG A 162 11.63 19.70 15.84
CA ARG A 162 12.34 18.95 14.80
C ARG A 162 13.86 19.16 14.79
N GLU A 163 14.29 20.38 15.01
CA GLU A 163 15.70 20.79 14.98
C GLU A 163 16.54 20.13 16.07
N GLN A 164 15.89 19.63 17.10
CA GLN A 164 16.54 18.90 18.19
C GLN A 164 16.65 17.40 17.92
N ILE A 165 16.12 16.89 16.81
CA ILE A 165 16.18 15.48 16.45
C ILE A 165 17.16 15.28 15.31
N LYS A 166 18.05 14.29 15.45
CA LYS A 166 18.95 13.84 14.38
C LYS A 166 18.41 12.53 13.80
N TYR A 167 18.54 12.36 12.49
CA TYR A 167 18.05 11.17 11.79
C TYR A 167 19.19 10.47 11.05
N ILE A 168 19.12 9.13 11.02
CA ILE A 168 19.94 8.28 10.15
C ILE A 168 19.04 7.24 9.50
N GLU A 169 19.26 6.97 8.22
CA GLU A 169 18.52 5.92 7.52
C GLU A 169 19.00 4.54 7.92
N VAL A 170 18.06 3.71 8.36
CA VAL A 170 18.27 2.32 8.80
C VAL A 170 17.15 1.47 8.20
N PRO A 171 17.46 0.45 7.40
CA PRO A 171 16.44 -0.48 6.91
C PRO A 171 15.65 -1.09 8.07
N TYR A 172 14.33 -1.26 7.90
CA TYR A 172 13.46 -1.80 8.96
C TYR A 172 14.02 -3.08 9.61
N ALA A 173 14.51 -4.02 8.79
CA ALA A 173 15.06 -5.27 9.27
C ALA A 173 16.32 -5.10 10.16
N ALA A 174 17.03 -3.98 10.04
CA ALA A 174 18.23 -3.68 10.82
C ALA A 174 17.92 -2.84 12.08
N MET A 175 16.74 -2.22 12.19
CA MET A 175 16.42 -1.27 13.26
C MET A 175 16.56 -1.87 14.66
N ALA A 176 16.07 -3.10 14.87
CA ALA A 176 16.15 -3.76 16.17
C ALA A 176 17.63 -3.94 16.63
N GLU A 177 18.49 -4.43 15.75
CA GLU A 177 19.91 -4.64 16.09
C GLU A 177 20.64 -3.32 16.26
N THR A 178 20.35 -2.31 15.45
CA THR A 178 20.93 -0.96 15.56
C THR A 178 20.55 -0.31 16.90
N LEU A 179 19.28 -0.47 17.31
CA LEU A 179 18.78 -0.01 18.61
C LEU A 179 19.45 -0.76 19.77
N LYS A 180 19.60 -2.09 19.66
CA LYS A 180 20.23 -2.95 20.67
C LYS A 180 21.69 -2.59 20.91
N ARG A 181 22.45 -2.23 19.87
CA ARG A 181 23.84 -1.79 19.98
C ARG A 181 23.98 -0.38 20.55
N GLY A 182 22.90 0.39 20.63
CA GLY A 182 22.93 1.79 21.05
C GLY A 182 23.44 2.77 19.98
N ASP A 183 23.58 2.32 18.72
CA ASP A 183 23.98 3.18 17.59
C ASP A 183 22.98 4.31 17.38
N VAL A 184 21.72 4.06 17.70
CA VAL A 184 20.62 5.04 17.76
C VAL A 184 19.88 4.91 19.10
N GLN A 185 19.24 5.98 19.57
CA GLN A 185 18.51 5.98 20.84
C GLN A 185 17.03 5.65 20.67
N ALA A 186 16.51 5.82 19.46
CA ALA A 186 15.16 5.41 19.11
C ALA A 186 15.08 4.99 17.64
N VAL A 187 14.04 4.26 17.29
CA VAL A 187 13.73 3.86 15.91
C VAL A 187 12.24 4.03 15.63
N VAL A 188 11.89 4.23 14.35
CA VAL A 188 10.49 4.36 13.90
C VAL A 188 10.15 3.24 12.92
N PRO A 189 9.99 2.00 13.39
CA PRO A 189 9.59 0.88 12.56
C PRO A 189 8.08 0.85 12.31
N VAL A 190 7.71 0.07 11.28
CA VAL A 190 6.34 -0.41 11.03
C VAL A 190 6.24 -1.91 11.32
N GLU A 191 5.02 -2.45 11.41
CA GLU A 191 4.83 -3.90 11.52
C GLU A 191 5.38 -4.67 10.29
N PRO A 192 6.01 -5.82 10.49
CA PRO A 192 6.13 -6.65 11.71
C PRO A 192 7.28 -6.27 12.65
N PHE A 193 8.07 -5.26 12.32
CA PHE A 193 9.31 -4.92 13.03
C PHE A 193 9.05 -4.29 14.41
N VAL A 194 7.89 -3.63 14.60
CA VAL A 194 7.46 -3.16 15.93
C VAL A 194 7.34 -4.34 16.89
N THR A 195 6.44 -5.27 16.56
CA THR A 195 6.16 -6.46 17.40
C THR A 195 7.42 -7.32 17.60
N THR A 196 8.20 -7.55 16.52
CA THR A 196 9.44 -8.33 16.62
C THR A 196 10.44 -7.70 17.61
N THR A 197 10.62 -6.38 17.55
CA THR A 197 11.56 -5.66 18.42
C THR A 197 11.12 -5.72 19.88
N VAL A 198 9.82 -5.57 20.14
CA VAL A 198 9.24 -5.61 21.49
C VAL A 198 9.30 -7.04 22.07
N GLN A 199 8.88 -8.05 21.31
CA GLN A 199 8.89 -9.45 21.78
C GLN A 199 10.30 -9.98 22.07
N ARG A 200 11.30 -9.51 21.33
CA ARG A 200 12.70 -9.85 21.61
C ARG A 200 13.28 -9.10 22.82
N GLY A 201 12.49 -8.27 23.50
CA GLY A 201 12.94 -7.48 24.63
C GLY A 201 14.00 -6.41 24.29
N ILE A 202 14.14 -6.06 23.00
CA ILE A 202 15.14 -5.10 22.51
C ILE A 202 14.65 -3.66 22.69
N GLY A 203 13.36 -3.42 22.47
CA GLY A 203 12.77 -2.08 22.55
C GLY A 203 11.42 -2.09 23.23
N LYS A 204 11.00 -0.89 23.63
CA LYS A 204 9.66 -0.60 24.17
C LYS A 204 9.02 0.56 23.40
N VAL A 205 7.71 0.51 23.24
CA VAL A 205 6.93 1.58 22.62
C VAL A 205 6.84 2.78 23.55
N VAL A 206 7.16 3.97 23.06
CA VAL A 206 6.99 5.24 23.77
C VAL A 206 5.91 6.12 23.11
N ALA A 207 5.57 5.85 21.84
CA ALA A 207 4.44 6.44 21.14
C ALA A 207 4.03 5.58 19.94
N TRP A 208 2.76 5.66 19.54
CA TRP A 208 2.25 5.07 18.31
C TRP A 208 2.26 6.15 17.22
N ALA A 209 3.23 6.07 16.32
CA ALA A 209 3.57 7.16 15.41
C ALA A 209 2.36 7.67 14.60
N TYR A 210 1.59 6.79 13.98
CA TYR A 210 0.43 7.20 13.20
C TYR A 210 -0.75 7.62 14.08
N TYR A 211 -1.10 6.78 15.07
CA TYR A 211 -2.26 7.03 15.92
C TYR A 211 -2.14 8.33 16.71
N ASP A 212 -1.00 8.55 17.39
CA ASP A 212 -0.81 9.72 18.26
C ASP A 212 -0.64 11.03 17.45
N ALA A 213 -0.18 10.91 16.20
CA ALA A 213 -0.10 12.06 15.29
C ALA A 213 -1.49 12.44 14.74
N LEU A 214 -2.16 11.46 14.10
CA LEU A 214 -3.45 11.65 13.42
C LEU A 214 -4.19 10.30 13.32
N PRO A 215 -5.12 9.99 14.23
CA PRO A 215 -5.89 8.75 14.18
C PRO A 215 -6.63 8.57 12.85
N GLN A 216 -6.66 7.32 12.35
CA GLN A 216 -7.30 6.95 11.08
C GLN A 216 -6.73 7.65 9.84
N GLN A 217 -5.52 8.20 9.91
CA GLN A 217 -4.87 8.72 8.71
C GLN A 217 -4.65 7.60 7.69
N PRO A 218 -4.67 7.90 6.37
CA PRO A 218 -4.27 6.95 5.36
C PRO A 218 -2.80 6.55 5.57
N THR A 219 -2.52 5.24 5.63
CA THR A 219 -1.17 4.71 5.88
C THR A 219 -0.67 3.80 4.77
N GLY A 220 -1.52 3.47 3.81
CA GLY A 220 -1.15 2.73 2.62
C GLY A 220 -2.14 2.97 1.49
N ALA A 221 -1.62 3.15 0.28
CA ALA A 221 -2.42 3.32 -0.92
C ALA A 221 -1.67 2.86 -2.16
N TYR A 222 -2.43 2.57 -3.21
CA TYR A 222 -1.90 2.28 -4.54
C TYR A 222 -1.76 3.57 -5.31
N PHE A 223 -0.59 3.77 -5.89
CA PHE A 223 -0.27 4.93 -6.73
C PHE A 223 0.15 4.49 -8.12
N ALA A 224 -0.21 5.29 -9.11
CA ALA A 224 0.20 5.15 -10.50
C ALA A 224 0.53 6.52 -11.09
N LYS A 225 1.17 6.54 -12.27
CA LYS A 225 1.28 7.79 -13.04
C LYS A 225 -0.11 8.21 -13.53
N ARG A 226 -0.44 9.49 -13.43
CA ARG A 226 -1.76 10.02 -13.80
C ARG A 226 -2.21 9.57 -15.20
N GLY A 227 -1.43 9.82 -16.22
CA GLY A 227 -1.83 9.49 -17.61
C GLY A 227 -2.04 7.98 -17.82
N TRP A 228 -1.24 7.14 -17.14
CA TRP A 228 -1.46 5.69 -17.20
C TRP A 228 -2.76 5.30 -16.46
N ALA A 229 -3.00 5.86 -15.28
CA ALA A 229 -4.20 5.57 -14.50
C ALA A 229 -5.50 5.97 -15.23
N GLU A 230 -5.50 7.14 -15.86
CA GLU A 230 -6.63 7.61 -16.67
C GLU A 230 -6.90 6.70 -17.89
N ALA A 231 -5.85 6.23 -18.57
CA ALA A 231 -5.95 5.30 -19.70
C ALA A 231 -6.43 3.89 -19.27
N ASN A 232 -6.20 3.48 -18.01
CA ASN A 232 -6.51 2.15 -17.50
C ASN A 232 -7.65 2.15 -16.46
N HIS A 233 -8.51 3.17 -16.47
CA HIS A 233 -9.55 3.38 -15.48
C HIS A 233 -10.48 2.16 -15.27
N ALA A 234 -10.88 1.47 -16.34
CA ALA A 234 -11.72 0.28 -16.25
C ALA A 234 -11.01 -0.88 -15.54
N ALA A 235 -9.74 -1.14 -15.89
CA ALA A 235 -8.93 -2.19 -15.24
C ALA A 235 -8.70 -1.87 -13.76
N LEU A 236 -8.49 -0.61 -13.40
CA LEU A 236 -8.37 -0.17 -12.01
C LEU A 236 -9.67 -0.39 -11.22
N GLY A 237 -10.84 -0.20 -11.83
CA GLY A 237 -12.12 -0.52 -11.21
C GLY A 237 -12.26 -2.02 -10.90
N LEU A 238 -11.85 -2.89 -11.83
CA LEU A 238 -11.81 -4.36 -11.62
C LEU A 238 -10.78 -4.75 -10.56
N TYR A 239 -9.60 -4.12 -10.58
CA TYR A 239 -8.56 -4.32 -9.56
C TYR A 239 -9.08 -3.96 -8.16
N ARG A 240 -9.73 -2.80 -8.02
CA ARG A 240 -10.37 -2.36 -6.78
C ARG A 240 -11.36 -3.40 -6.27
N ALA A 241 -12.26 -3.89 -7.12
CA ALA A 241 -13.24 -4.90 -6.73
C ALA A 241 -12.58 -6.21 -6.25
N ALA A 242 -11.44 -6.61 -6.83
CA ALA A 242 -10.68 -7.77 -6.36
C ALA A 242 -10.05 -7.55 -4.97
N ILE A 243 -9.51 -6.36 -4.73
CA ILE A 243 -8.96 -5.99 -3.40
C ILE A 243 -10.06 -5.88 -2.35
N GLU A 244 -11.22 -5.33 -2.69
CA GLU A 244 -12.39 -5.28 -1.79
C GLU A 244 -12.86 -6.69 -1.39
N GLU A 245 -12.87 -7.64 -2.34
CA GLU A 245 -13.18 -9.05 -2.06
C GLU A 245 -12.10 -9.68 -1.15
N ALA A 246 -10.82 -9.40 -1.39
CA ALA A 246 -9.74 -9.86 -0.52
C ALA A 246 -9.84 -9.27 0.90
N ASN A 247 -10.14 -7.99 1.01
CA ASN A 247 -10.36 -7.34 2.31
C ASN A 247 -11.56 -7.95 3.05
N ALA A 248 -12.68 -8.18 2.36
CA ALA A 248 -13.85 -8.84 2.96
C ALA A 248 -13.52 -10.25 3.46
N TRP A 249 -12.72 -11.00 2.70
CA TRP A 249 -12.26 -12.34 3.09
C TRP A 249 -11.36 -12.28 4.34
N LEU A 250 -10.38 -11.35 4.39
CA LEU A 250 -9.47 -11.17 5.53
C LEU A 250 -10.22 -10.70 6.79
N LEU A 251 -11.13 -9.74 6.64
CA LEU A 251 -11.83 -9.13 7.77
C LEU A 251 -12.95 -10.01 8.34
N SER A 252 -13.39 -11.04 7.61
CA SER A 252 -14.43 -11.97 8.06
C SER A 252 -13.96 -12.99 9.11
N ASP A 253 -12.65 -13.23 9.22
CA ASP A 253 -12.09 -14.21 10.14
C ASP A 253 -10.65 -13.85 10.52
N LEU A 254 -10.46 -13.51 11.79
CA LEU A 254 -9.17 -13.10 12.35
C LEU A 254 -8.09 -14.19 12.21
N THR A 255 -8.46 -15.45 12.40
CA THR A 255 -7.52 -16.57 12.32
C THR A 255 -7.02 -16.76 10.89
N ARG A 256 -7.94 -16.67 9.93
CA ARG A 256 -7.58 -16.72 8.50
C ARG A 256 -6.72 -15.53 8.10
N ALA A 257 -7.05 -14.33 8.55
CA ALA A 257 -6.27 -13.13 8.28
C ALA A 257 -4.82 -13.27 8.79
N ARG A 258 -4.65 -13.73 10.02
CA ARG A 258 -3.33 -13.99 10.62
C ARG A 258 -2.54 -15.05 9.86
N SER A 259 -3.20 -16.15 9.45
CA SER A 259 -2.59 -17.18 8.62
C SER A 259 -2.12 -16.63 7.28
N ALA A 260 -2.93 -15.82 6.60
CA ALA A 260 -2.57 -15.17 5.34
C ALA A 260 -1.37 -14.22 5.51
N VAL A 261 -1.34 -13.42 6.59
CA VAL A 261 -0.19 -12.55 6.91
C VAL A 261 1.08 -13.38 7.14
N SER A 262 0.98 -14.49 7.90
CA SER A 262 2.11 -15.38 8.14
C SER A 262 2.65 -16.00 6.83
N GLN A 263 1.77 -16.51 5.97
CA GLN A 263 2.14 -17.09 4.68
C GLN A 263 2.80 -16.05 3.75
N PHE A 264 2.21 -14.87 3.64
CA PHE A 264 2.74 -13.82 2.78
C PHE A 264 4.08 -13.28 3.28
N THR A 265 4.20 -13.00 4.56
CA THR A 265 5.41 -12.38 5.13
C THR A 265 6.51 -13.38 5.45
N GLY A 266 6.17 -14.65 5.65
CA GLY A 266 7.07 -15.71 6.13
C GLY A 266 7.34 -15.63 7.64
N LEU A 267 6.53 -14.86 8.38
CA LEU A 267 6.66 -14.72 9.83
C LEU A 267 6.05 -15.91 10.56
N ALA A 268 6.62 -16.26 11.71
CA ALA A 268 6.07 -17.28 12.59
C ALA A 268 4.64 -16.92 13.03
N PRO A 269 3.71 -17.91 13.08
CA PRO A 269 2.32 -17.64 13.47
C PRO A 269 2.16 -16.96 14.84
N GLU A 270 3.02 -17.29 15.79
CA GLU A 270 3.02 -16.73 17.14
C GLU A 270 3.36 -15.23 17.14
N LEU A 271 4.26 -14.83 16.25
CA LEU A 271 4.61 -13.42 16.06
C LEU A 271 3.43 -12.66 15.46
N VAL A 272 2.83 -13.22 14.40
CA VAL A 272 1.65 -12.61 13.75
C VAL A 272 0.45 -12.56 14.72
N ALA A 273 0.33 -13.54 15.64
CA ALA A 273 -0.71 -13.53 16.67
C ALA A 273 -0.58 -12.34 17.62
N ALA A 274 0.62 -11.87 17.88
CA ALA A 274 0.91 -10.73 18.75
C ALA A 274 0.81 -9.37 18.06
N MET A 275 0.82 -9.34 16.72
CA MET A 275 0.70 -8.09 15.96
C MET A 275 -0.70 -7.49 16.06
N PRO A 276 -0.84 -6.15 16.04
CA PRO A 276 -2.14 -5.53 15.81
C PRO A 276 -2.70 -5.97 14.45
N MET A 277 -4.03 -6.06 14.37
CA MET A 277 -4.67 -6.30 13.09
C MET A 277 -4.53 -5.08 12.19
N ILE A 278 -4.29 -5.36 10.92
CA ILE A 278 -4.13 -4.34 9.91
C ILE A 278 -5.52 -3.83 9.50
N PRO A 279 -5.79 -2.53 9.60
CA PRO A 279 -7.06 -1.96 9.19
C PRO A 279 -7.10 -1.76 7.66
N TRP A 280 -7.22 -2.88 6.88
CA TRP A 280 -7.40 -2.77 5.44
C TRP A 280 -8.71 -2.05 5.11
N SER A 281 -8.64 -1.03 4.28
CA SER A 281 -9.79 -0.24 3.86
C SER A 281 -9.56 0.40 2.50
N THR A 282 -10.50 0.20 1.60
CA THR A 282 -10.55 0.90 0.31
C THR A 282 -11.39 2.17 0.35
N LYS A 283 -12.05 2.43 1.49
CA LYS A 283 -12.90 3.60 1.69
C LYS A 283 -12.04 4.85 1.85
N VAL A 284 -12.20 5.79 0.93
CA VAL A 284 -11.56 7.09 0.99
C VAL A 284 -12.37 8.05 1.87
N ASP A 285 -11.71 8.65 2.85
CA ASP A 285 -12.22 9.77 3.63
C ASP A 285 -11.42 11.03 3.29
N ALA A 286 -11.97 11.89 2.46
CA ALA A 286 -11.29 13.09 1.99
C ALA A 286 -10.83 14.00 3.14
N SER A 287 -11.55 14.03 4.27
CA SER A 287 -11.17 14.81 5.44
C SER A 287 -9.88 14.31 6.08
N LYS A 288 -9.65 12.99 6.09
CA LYS A 288 -8.43 12.38 6.61
C LYS A 288 -7.24 12.59 5.68
N TRP A 289 -7.47 12.54 4.38
CA TRP A 289 -6.45 12.90 3.39
C TRP A 289 -6.06 14.38 3.49
N ALA A 290 -7.03 15.30 3.61
CA ALA A 290 -6.75 16.70 3.83
C ALA A 290 -6.01 16.95 5.16
N ALA A 291 -6.34 16.21 6.22
CA ALA A 291 -5.63 16.29 7.49
C ALA A 291 -4.18 15.77 7.38
N LEU A 292 -3.94 14.72 6.59
CA LEU A 292 -2.58 14.23 6.31
C LEU A 292 -1.76 15.29 5.56
N VAL A 293 -2.32 15.92 4.53
CA VAL A 293 -1.64 17.03 3.81
C VAL A 293 -1.27 18.17 4.77
N ARG A 294 -2.20 18.57 5.64
CA ARG A 294 -1.90 19.59 6.68
C ARG A 294 -0.77 19.15 7.60
N LEU A 295 -0.79 17.89 8.07
CA LEU A 295 0.27 17.34 8.91
C LEU A 295 1.64 17.41 8.21
N LEU A 296 1.72 16.97 6.95
CA LEU A 296 2.95 17.05 6.16
C LEU A 296 3.45 18.49 6.01
N LYS A 297 2.54 19.43 5.82
CA LYS A 297 2.88 20.87 5.72
C LYS A 297 3.35 21.45 7.04
N GLU A 298 2.66 21.15 8.15
CA GLU A 298 3.02 21.61 9.51
C GLU A 298 4.40 21.10 9.93
N GLU A 299 4.79 19.91 9.48
CA GLU A 299 6.12 19.33 9.75
C GLU A 299 7.17 19.77 8.70
N GLY A 300 6.83 20.70 7.80
CA GLY A 300 7.77 21.27 6.83
C GLY A 300 8.13 20.38 5.67
N GLU A 301 7.31 19.36 5.37
CA GLU A 301 7.53 18.43 4.26
C GLU A 301 6.91 18.92 2.94
N LEU A 302 6.03 19.92 3.00
CA LEU A 302 5.38 20.54 1.84
C LEU A 302 5.52 22.06 1.90
N GLU A 303 5.89 22.65 0.78
CA GLU A 303 5.94 24.10 0.58
C GLU A 303 4.58 24.64 0.09
N LYS A 304 3.94 23.89 -0.83
CA LYS A 304 2.69 24.26 -1.48
C LYS A 304 1.48 23.61 -0.81
N ASP A 305 0.34 24.28 -0.87
CA ASP A 305 -0.93 23.67 -0.54
C ASP A 305 -1.32 22.67 -1.63
N GLN A 306 -1.61 21.44 -1.23
CA GLN A 306 -2.17 20.40 -2.09
C GLN A 306 -3.56 20.05 -1.57
N LYS A 307 -4.47 19.75 -2.50
CA LYS A 307 -5.80 19.26 -2.14
C LYS A 307 -5.91 17.78 -2.50
N PRO A 308 -6.71 16.99 -1.77
CA PRO A 308 -6.93 15.59 -2.11
C PRO A 308 -7.34 15.38 -3.58
N GLU A 309 -8.13 16.27 -4.15
CA GLU A 309 -8.61 16.23 -5.53
C GLU A 309 -7.45 16.32 -6.56
N ASP A 310 -6.31 16.91 -6.16
CA ASP A 310 -5.17 17.06 -7.03
C ASP A 310 -4.43 15.73 -7.28
N PHE A 311 -4.57 14.75 -6.36
CA PHE A 311 -3.84 13.48 -6.43
C PHE A 311 -4.68 12.23 -6.15
N ILE A 312 -5.97 12.34 -5.87
CA ILE A 312 -6.91 11.21 -5.76
C ILE A 312 -7.64 11.05 -7.08
N LEU A 313 -7.52 9.89 -7.71
CA LEU A 313 -8.30 9.52 -8.87
C LEU A 313 -9.57 8.80 -8.42
N GLU A 314 -10.74 9.40 -8.65
CA GLU A 314 -12.00 8.73 -8.39
C GLU A 314 -12.23 7.62 -9.43
N LEU A 315 -12.29 6.39 -8.95
CA LEU A 315 -12.66 5.24 -9.77
C LEU A 315 -14.18 5.05 -9.71
N SER A 316 -14.83 5.07 -10.87
CA SER A 316 -16.22 4.67 -10.97
C SER A 316 -16.39 3.20 -10.54
N PRO A 317 -17.49 2.82 -9.88
CA PRO A 317 -17.75 1.42 -9.59
C PRO A 317 -17.78 0.62 -10.91
N PRO A 318 -17.31 -0.63 -10.93
CA PRO A 318 -17.42 -1.48 -12.12
C PRO A 318 -18.90 -1.66 -12.47
N ARG A 319 -19.21 -1.54 -13.76
CA ARG A 319 -20.57 -1.76 -14.29
C ARG A 319 -20.92 -3.22 -14.28
#